data_3b89dafabf96d57cb2f6db29fc164a28
#
_entry.id   3b89dafabf96d57cb2f6db29fc164a28
#
_cell.length_a   1.000
_cell.length_b   1.000
_cell.length_c   1.000
_cell.angle_alpha   90.00
_cell.angle_beta   90.00
_cell.angle_gamma   90.00
#
_symmetry.space_group_name_H-M   'P 1'
#
loop_
_entity.id
_entity.type
_entity.pdbx_description
1 polymer ?
#
loop_
_entity_poly.entity_id
_entity_poly.type
_entity_poly.pdbx_seq_one_letter_code
_entity_poly.pdbx_strand_id
1 'polypeptide(L)'
;MTSRKKQYSYYRDKLLSFEDEVYQVEWKTLDTVSEQTNNIFWNKIGDDELFKYIDLSSVDRVTNKIIETTAITKSTAPSRAQRIVKSDDIILGTTRPTLKRFTKITDDYNNQICSTGFYIFRTNGEVLPNYVYHIFSSSDFYKYLEENQSGVSYPAISDTLVKKYKIPVPSLEIQSRIVQVLDNFDTVCNDLNIGLPKEIELRQKQYEYFREKLLTFIAEGEYTESRVE
;
A
#
# COMPACT_ATOMS: atom_id res chain seq x y z
N MET A 1 -12.33 -9.64 6.76
CA MET A 1 -12.11 -8.57 5.75
C MET A 1 -13.47 -7.99 5.39
N THR A 2 -13.67 -6.67 5.54
CA THR A 2 -14.94 -6.02 5.21
C THR A 2 -15.21 -6.06 3.71
N SER A 3 -16.48 -6.01 3.29
CA SER A 3 -16.89 -5.98 1.87
C SER A 3 -16.16 -4.87 1.09
N ARG A 4 -15.97 -3.70 1.70
CA ARG A 4 -15.22 -2.57 1.11
C ARG A 4 -13.76 -2.87 0.85
N LYS A 5 -13.06 -3.50 1.80
CA LYS A 5 -11.64 -3.88 1.60
C LYS A 5 -11.47 -4.89 0.47
N LYS A 6 -12.45 -5.79 0.27
CA LYS A 6 -12.45 -6.71 -0.88
C LYS A 6 -12.67 -5.95 -2.19
N GLN A 7 -13.61 -5.01 -2.21
CA GLN A 7 -13.91 -4.19 -3.37
C GLN A 7 -12.71 -3.28 -3.74
N TYR A 8 -12.09 -2.64 -2.74
CA TYR A 8 -10.87 -1.87 -2.94
C TYR A 8 -9.75 -2.71 -3.56
N SER A 9 -9.46 -3.90 -2.99
CA SER A 9 -8.43 -4.79 -3.52
C SER A 9 -8.71 -5.18 -4.98
N TYR A 10 -9.97 -5.48 -5.32
CA TYR A 10 -10.36 -5.82 -6.69
C TYR A 10 -10.10 -4.66 -7.68
N TYR A 11 -10.54 -3.44 -7.35
CA TYR A 11 -10.34 -2.29 -8.24
C TYR A 11 -8.87 -1.89 -8.34
N ARG A 12 -8.11 -1.94 -7.24
CA ARG A 12 -6.68 -1.70 -7.26
C ARG A 12 -5.98 -2.67 -8.19
N ASP A 13 -6.21 -3.97 -8.02
CA ASP A 13 -5.57 -5.00 -8.82
C ASP A 13 -5.96 -4.87 -10.30
N LYS A 14 -7.22 -4.53 -10.60
CA LYS A 14 -7.67 -4.27 -11.97
C LYS A 14 -7.02 -3.02 -12.58
N LEU A 15 -6.90 -1.92 -11.83
CA LEU A 15 -6.25 -0.69 -12.32
C LEU A 15 -4.75 -0.86 -12.55
N LEU A 16 -4.11 -1.78 -11.85
CA LEU A 16 -2.67 -2.04 -11.93
C LEU A 16 -2.31 -3.19 -12.89
N SER A 17 -3.28 -3.99 -13.36
CA SER A 17 -3.00 -5.14 -14.24
C SER A 17 -2.72 -4.73 -15.68
N PHE A 18 -3.29 -3.62 -16.16
CA PHE A 18 -3.20 -3.18 -17.57
C PHE A 18 -3.57 -4.28 -18.58
N GLU A 19 -4.48 -5.18 -18.19
CA GLU A 19 -4.96 -6.26 -19.07
C GLU A 19 -5.79 -5.74 -20.25
N ASP A 20 -6.44 -4.58 -20.09
CA ASP A 20 -7.18 -3.93 -21.17
C ASP A 20 -6.17 -3.18 -22.06
N GLU A 21 -6.03 -3.55 -23.33
CA GLU A 21 -5.06 -3.03 -24.31
C GLU A 21 -5.20 -1.51 -24.64
N VAL A 22 -5.95 -0.76 -23.85
CA VAL A 22 -6.26 0.66 -24.06
C VAL A 22 -5.01 1.56 -23.91
N TYR A 23 -4.00 1.12 -23.15
CA TYR A 23 -2.79 1.89 -22.93
C TYR A 23 -1.56 1.10 -23.32
N GLN A 24 -0.71 1.71 -24.16
CA GLN A 24 0.64 1.18 -24.39
C GLN A 24 1.46 1.33 -23.10
N VAL A 25 1.81 0.21 -22.47
CA VAL A 25 2.54 0.16 -21.21
C VAL A 25 3.82 -0.62 -21.39
N GLU A 26 4.94 0.00 -21.03
CA GLU A 26 6.22 -0.69 -20.96
C GLU A 26 6.34 -1.43 -19.62
N TRP A 27 6.75 -2.70 -19.65
CA TRP A 27 7.00 -3.48 -18.45
C TRP A 27 8.48 -3.39 -18.07
N LYS A 28 8.78 -2.79 -16.93
CA LYS A 28 10.13 -2.62 -16.40
C LYS A 28 10.31 -3.36 -15.08
N THR A 29 11.55 -3.75 -14.79
CA THR A 29 11.86 -4.30 -13.47
C THR A 29 11.97 -3.17 -12.44
N LEU A 30 11.74 -3.46 -11.15
CA LEU A 30 11.95 -2.47 -10.09
C LEU A 30 13.39 -1.93 -10.10
N ASP A 31 14.38 -2.75 -10.47
CA ASP A 31 15.77 -2.32 -10.56
C ASP A 31 15.97 -1.20 -11.59
N THR A 32 15.32 -1.28 -12.76
CA THR A 32 15.49 -0.29 -13.85
C THR A 32 14.86 1.05 -13.54
N VAL A 33 13.86 1.09 -12.67
CA VAL A 33 13.14 2.32 -12.27
C VAL A 33 13.55 2.83 -10.88
N SER A 34 14.62 2.27 -10.30
CA SER A 34 15.10 2.63 -8.97
C SER A 34 16.50 3.23 -8.99
N GLU A 35 16.77 4.12 -8.03
CA GLU A 35 18.11 4.59 -7.70
C GLU A 35 18.80 3.67 -6.71
N GLN A 36 20.13 3.79 -6.66
CA GLN A 36 20.92 3.12 -5.64
C GLN A 36 20.71 3.79 -4.28
N THR A 37 20.59 2.96 -3.24
CA THR A 37 20.47 3.41 -1.86
C THR A 37 21.79 3.24 -1.12
N ASN A 38 22.05 4.07 -0.12
CA ASN A 38 23.30 4.10 0.62
C ASN A 38 23.12 3.52 2.02
N ASN A 39 24.18 2.89 2.49
CA ASN A 39 24.31 2.53 3.90
C ASN A 39 24.98 3.65 4.70
N ILE A 40 24.67 3.70 6.00
CA ILE A 40 25.37 4.59 6.91
C ILE A 40 26.78 4.04 7.20
N PHE A 41 27.74 4.95 7.28
CA PHE A 41 29.12 4.67 7.72
C PHE A 41 29.28 5.16 9.15
N TRP A 42 28.97 4.32 10.13
CA TRP A 42 29.00 4.65 11.54
C TRP A 42 30.32 5.25 12.03
N ASN A 43 31.45 4.86 11.39
CA ASN A 43 32.77 5.44 11.70
C ASN A 43 32.93 6.92 11.33
N LYS A 44 32.05 7.43 10.43
CA LYS A 44 32.04 8.84 10.00
C LYS A 44 30.99 9.67 10.75
N ILE A 45 30.21 9.06 11.62
CA ILE A 45 29.15 9.70 12.37
C ILE A 45 29.68 10.14 13.73
N GLY A 46 29.25 11.32 14.19
CA GLY A 46 29.54 11.83 15.54
C GLY A 46 28.94 10.94 16.61
N ASP A 47 29.60 10.88 17.77
CA ASP A 47 29.20 9.96 18.84
C ASP A 47 27.83 10.31 19.46
N ASP A 48 27.45 11.60 19.42
CA ASP A 48 26.19 12.12 19.98
C ASP A 48 25.09 12.32 18.93
N GLU A 49 25.35 11.97 17.65
CA GLU A 49 24.37 12.13 16.59
C GLU A 49 23.23 11.12 16.76
N LEU A 50 22.01 11.61 16.83
CA LEU A 50 20.82 10.82 17.15
C LEU A 50 20.01 10.53 15.89
N PHE A 51 19.64 9.25 15.72
CA PHE A 51 18.79 8.77 14.62
C PHE A 51 17.57 8.04 15.15
N LYS A 52 16.47 8.12 14.40
CA LYS A 52 15.32 7.23 14.57
C LYS A 52 15.61 5.93 13.84
N TYR A 53 15.57 4.81 14.56
CA TYR A 53 15.74 3.49 13.98
C TYR A 53 14.41 2.82 13.68
N ILE A 54 14.20 2.49 12.40
CA ILE A 54 13.02 1.80 11.90
C ILE A 54 13.37 0.31 11.78
N ASP A 55 12.88 -0.49 12.72
CA ASP A 55 12.99 -1.96 12.64
C ASP A 55 11.74 -2.56 12.00
N LEU A 56 11.76 -3.87 11.72
CA LEU A 56 10.60 -4.58 11.17
C LEU A 56 9.34 -4.46 12.04
N SER A 57 9.51 -4.42 13.36
CA SER A 57 8.42 -4.20 14.31
C SER A 57 7.84 -2.79 14.27
N SER A 58 8.60 -1.82 13.81
CA SER A 58 8.18 -0.42 13.70
C SER A 58 7.08 -0.20 12.66
N VAL A 59 6.89 -1.11 11.70
CA VAL A 59 5.88 -0.99 10.65
C VAL A 59 4.68 -1.87 10.98
N ASP A 60 3.53 -1.24 11.20
CA ASP A 60 2.27 -1.95 11.42
C ASP A 60 1.77 -2.64 10.14
N ARG A 61 1.35 -3.91 10.28
CA ARG A 61 0.93 -4.76 9.15
C ARG A 61 -0.46 -4.47 8.61
N VAL A 62 -1.27 -3.74 9.37
CA VAL A 62 -2.66 -3.45 9.01
C VAL A 62 -2.78 -2.09 8.35
N THR A 63 -2.09 -1.11 8.93
CA THR A 63 -2.13 0.29 8.48
C THR A 63 -0.98 0.65 7.55
N ASN A 64 0.07 -0.20 7.50
CA ASN A 64 1.31 0.08 6.77
C ASN A 64 1.93 1.44 7.14
N LYS A 65 1.82 1.82 8.42
CA LYS A 65 2.40 3.05 8.96
C LYS A 65 3.50 2.71 9.96
N ILE A 66 4.45 3.64 10.10
CA ILE A 66 5.45 3.58 11.18
C ILE A 66 4.72 3.99 12.46
N ILE A 67 4.71 3.10 13.47
CA ILE A 67 4.01 3.28 14.74
C ILE A 67 4.95 3.68 15.87
N GLU A 68 6.18 3.14 15.86
CA GLU A 68 7.16 3.38 16.91
C GLU A 68 8.58 3.25 16.33
N THR A 69 9.51 4.05 16.80
CA THR A 69 10.92 3.96 16.44
C THR A 69 11.79 4.09 17.68
N THR A 70 12.96 3.47 17.66
CA THR A 70 13.95 3.58 18.74
C THR A 70 14.96 4.67 18.38
N ALA A 71 15.26 5.55 19.33
CA ALA A 71 16.36 6.50 19.18
C ALA A 71 17.70 5.77 19.35
N ILE A 72 18.60 5.92 18.40
CA ILE A 72 19.93 5.29 18.40
C ILE A 72 21.03 6.30 18.13
N THR A 73 22.20 6.03 18.69
CA THR A 73 23.46 6.71 18.39
C THR A 73 24.45 5.69 17.83
N LYS A 74 25.62 6.13 17.44
CA LYS A 74 26.72 5.24 17.01
C LYS A 74 27.00 4.12 18.01
N SER A 75 26.99 4.41 19.31
CA SER A 75 27.30 3.43 20.36
C SER A 75 26.14 2.47 20.68
N THR A 76 24.91 2.86 20.40
CA THR A 76 23.70 2.08 20.73
C THR A 76 23.07 1.42 19.48
N ALA A 77 23.62 1.70 18.29
CA ALA A 77 23.06 1.20 17.03
C ALA A 77 23.12 -0.33 16.94
N PRO A 78 22.00 -1.01 16.73
CA PRO A 78 22.01 -2.43 16.44
C PRO A 78 22.81 -2.74 15.16
N SER A 79 23.40 -3.94 15.08
CA SER A 79 24.19 -4.35 13.90
C SER A 79 23.42 -4.27 12.58
N ARG A 80 22.08 -4.35 12.63
CA ARG A 80 21.18 -4.22 11.47
C ARG A 80 20.84 -2.79 11.11
N ALA A 81 21.16 -1.79 11.90
CA ALA A 81 20.91 -0.37 11.64
C ALA A 81 21.92 0.14 10.62
N GLN A 82 21.67 -0.10 9.34
CA GLN A 82 22.66 0.19 8.29
C GLN A 82 22.12 0.97 7.10
N ARG A 83 20.80 0.96 6.82
CA ARG A 83 20.26 1.54 5.59
C ARG A 83 19.70 2.93 5.85
N ILE A 84 20.15 3.92 5.05
CA ILE A 84 19.63 5.29 5.13
C ILE A 84 18.39 5.40 4.25
N VAL A 85 17.27 5.82 4.85
CA VAL A 85 16.03 6.12 4.14
C VAL A 85 15.89 7.62 3.87
N LYS A 86 15.22 7.96 2.77
CA LYS A 86 14.84 9.32 2.41
C LYS A 86 13.32 9.44 2.32
N SER A 87 12.85 10.68 2.37
CA SER A 87 11.44 10.98 2.08
C SER A 87 11.03 10.37 0.74
N ASP A 88 9.83 9.85 0.64
CA ASP A 88 9.26 9.14 -0.50
C ASP A 88 9.85 7.77 -0.83
N ASP A 89 10.87 7.29 -0.14
CA ASP A 89 11.28 5.89 -0.25
C ASP A 89 10.14 4.96 0.15
N ILE A 90 10.04 3.81 -0.54
CA ILE A 90 9.17 2.71 -0.10
C ILE A 90 10.05 1.63 0.50
N ILE A 91 9.84 1.29 1.76
CA ILE A 91 10.54 0.19 2.41
C ILE A 91 9.64 -1.04 2.49
N LEU A 92 10.21 -2.22 2.20
CA LEU A 92 9.54 -3.51 2.21
C LEU A 92 10.30 -4.49 3.11
N GLY A 93 9.62 -5.06 4.09
CA GLY A 93 10.18 -6.11 4.94
C GLY A 93 10.49 -7.37 4.13
N THR A 94 11.78 -7.73 4.06
CA THR A 94 12.26 -8.88 3.30
C THR A 94 12.24 -10.17 4.10
N THR A 95 12.17 -10.10 5.42
CA THR A 95 11.97 -11.25 6.32
C THR A 95 10.48 -11.46 6.54
N ARG A 96 9.99 -12.69 6.30
CA ARG A 96 8.55 -13.03 6.28
C ARG A 96 7.76 -12.05 5.41
N PRO A 97 8.09 -11.92 4.12
CA PRO A 97 7.56 -10.89 3.23
C PRO A 97 6.03 -11.00 3.10
N THR A 98 5.47 -12.21 3.27
CA THR A 98 4.02 -12.45 3.26
C THR A 98 3.28 -11.80 4.43
N LEU A 99 3.96 -11.26 5.44
CA LEU A 99 3.35 -10.43 6.47
C LEU A 99 3.01 -9.01 6.01
N LYS A 100 3.33 -8.64 4.76
CA LYS A 100 2.97 -7.37 4.12
C LYS A 100 3.42 -6.13 4.92
N ARG A 101 4.63 -6.17 5.46
CA ARG A 101 5.23 -5.00 6.10
C ARG A 101 5.91 -4.15 5.06
N PHE A 102 5.26 -3.11 4.62
CA PHE A 102 5.84 -2.09 3.75
C PHE A 102 5.24 -0.73 4.14
N THR A 103 5.98 0.34 3.88
CA THR A 103 5.51 1.70 4.14
C THR A 103 6.25 2.70 3.26
N LYS A 104 5.62 3.84 3.04
CA LYS A 104 6.27 5.00 2.42
C LYS A 104 6.88 5.86 3.52
N ILE A 105 8.13 6.27 3.34
CA ILE A 105 8.84 7.14 4.27
C ILE A 105 8.32 8.57 4.13
N THR A 106 7.87 9.13 5.24
CA THR A 106 7.45 10.53 5.35
C THR A 106 8.62 11.44 5.69
N ASP A 107 8.45 12.75 5.58
CA ASP A 107 9.47 13.75 5.89
C ASP A 107 10.01 13.65 7.32
N ASP A 108 9.20 13.19 8.28
CA ASP A 108 9.60 12.96 9.68
C ASP A 108 10.72 11.91 9.83
N TYR A 109 10.90 11.08 8.82
CA TYR A 109 11.89 10.00 8.77
C TYR A 109 12.95 10.21 7.69
N ASN A 110 13.00 11.40 7.08
CA ASN A 110 14.02 11.70 6.09
C ASN A 110 15.42 11.61 6.70
N ASN A 111 16.35 10.94 6.00
CA ASN A 111 17.71 10.66 6.44
C ASN A 111 17.82 9.86 7.76
N GLN A 112 16.79 9.14 8.13
CA GLN A 112 16.82 8.23 9.27
C GLN A 112 17.32 6.84 8.86
N ILE A 113 17.46 5.93 9.84
CA ILE A 113 18.09 4.63 9.65
C ILE A 113 17.02 3.54 9.71
N CYS A 114 17.02 2.63 8.74
CA CYS A 114 16.23 1.41 8.85
C CYS A 114 17.09 0.14 8.90
N SER A 115 16.45 -0.94 9.32
CA SER A 115 17.05 -2.27 9.42
C SER A 115 17.43 -2.83 8.04
N THR A 116 18.51 -3.61 7.97
CA THR A 116 18.84 -4.44 6.79
C THR A 116 17.76 -5.47 6.44
N GLY A 117 16.78 -5.67 7.32
CA GLY A 117 15.59 -6.48 7.06
C GLY A 117 14.56 -5.83 6.12
N PHE A 118 14.81 -4.59 5.69
CA PHE A 118 14.00 -3.93 4.66
C PHE A 118 14.74 -3.82 3.34
N TYR A 119 14.09 -4.10 2.23
CA TYR A 119 14.44 -3.58 0.92
C TYR A 119 13.97 -2.13 0.83
N ILE A 120 14.79 -1.23 0.25
CA ILE A 120 14.41 0.16 0.01
C ILE A 120 14.25 0.35 -1.50
N PHE A 121 13.07 0.78 -1.91
CA PHE A 121 12.82 1.29 -3.25
C PHE A 121 12.87 2.82 -3.22
N ARG A 122 13.75 3.40 -4.02
CA ARG A 122 13.84 4.83 -4.30
C ARG A 122 13.67 5.02 -5.79
N THR A 123 12.70 5.84 -6.19
CA THR A 123 12.44 6.07 -7.62
C THR A 123 13.56 6.89 -8.27
N ASN A 124 13.85 6.57 -9.53
CA ASN A 124 14.71 7.39 -10.40
C ASN A 124 13.92 8.50 -11.14
N GLY A 125 12.63 8.68 -10.83
CA GLY A 125 11.74 9.67 -11.44
C GLY A 125 10.86 9.12 -12.58
N GLU A 126 11.08 7.91 -13.06
CA GLU A 126 10.22 7.29 -14.09
C GLU A 126 8.87 6.80 -13.51
N VAL A 127 8.84 6.53 -12.23
CA VAL A 127 7.63 6.10 -11.51
C VAL A 127 7.39 6.94 -10.27
N LEU A 128 6.11 7.21 -9.97
CA LEU A 128 5.73 7.93 -8.77
C LEU A 128 5.85 7.02 -7.53
N PRO A 129 6.36 7.51 -6.39
CA PRO A 129 6.44 6.73 -5.15
C PRO A 129 5.10 6.11 -4.74
N ASN A 130 4.01 6.87 -4.74
CA ASN A 130 2.68 6.37 -4.39
C ASN A 130 2.18 5.30 -5.38
N TYR A 131 2.56 5.38 -6.66
CA TYR A 131 2.23 4.35 -7.63
C TYR A 131 2.87 3.01 -7.25
N VAL A 132 4.17 3.02 -6.91
CA VAL A 132 4.87 1.81 -6.45
C VAL A 132 4.34 1.33 -5.09
N TYR A 133 3.95 2.24 -4.20
CA TYR A 133 3.28 1.88 -2.94
C TYR A 133 2.01 1.05 -3.18
N HIS A 134 1.17 1.45 -4.13
CA HIS A 134 -0.02 0.69 -4.50
C HIS A 134 0.31 -0.65 -5.18
N ILE A 135 1.38 -0.71 -5.99
CA ILE A 135 1.89 -1.97 -6.54
C ILE A 135 2.31 -2.92 -5.42
N PHE A 136 3.05 -2.45 -4.40
CA PHE A 136 3.45 -3.29 -3.27
C PHE A 136 2.26 -3.77 -2.44
N SER A 137 1.14 -3.08 -2.50
CA SER A 137 -0.11 -3.53 -1.86
C SER A 137 -0.92 -4.52 -2.70
N SER A 138 -0.60 -4.71 -4.00
CA SER A 138 -1.36 -5.54 -4.95
C SER A 138 -1.29 -7.04 -4.63
N SER A 139 -2.27 -7.78 -5.12
CA SER A 139 -2.33 -9.24 -4.98
C SER A 139 -1.24 -9.93 -5.78
N ASP A 140 -0.90 -9.40 -6.97
CA ASP A 140 0.15 -9.91 -7.84
C ASP A 140 1.54 -9.82 -7.21
N PHE A 141 1.86 -8.65 -6.64
CA PHE A 141 3.13 -8.49 -5.95
C PHE A 141 3.22 -9.42 -4.73
N TYR A 142 2.13 -9.55 -3.97
CA TYR A 142 2.08 -10.48 -2.84
C TYR A 142 2.33 -11.94 -3.28
N LYS A 143 1.67 -12.38 -4.37
CA LYS A 143 1.87 -13.70 -4.95
C LYS A 143 3.34 -13.90 -5.37
N TYR A 144 3.93 -12.90 -6.02
CA TYR A 144 5.35 -12.93 -6.37
C TYR A 144 6.26 -13.12 -5.16
N LEU A 145 5.99 -12.39 -4.05
CA LEU A 145 6.75 -12.54 -2.81
C LEU A 145 6.61 -13.95 -2.22
N GLU A 146 5.41 -14.51 -2.26
CA GLU A 146 5.12 -15.86 -1.76
C GLU A 146 5.84 -16.94 -2.56
N GLU A 147 5.88 -16.82 -3.88
CA GLU A 147 6.52 -17.76 -4.79
C GLU A 147 8.05 -17.69 -4.77
N ASN A 148 8.62 -16.53 -4.44
CA ASN A 148 10.06 -16.27 -4.51
C ASN A 148 10.77 -16.21 -3.15
N GLN A 149 10.04 -16.35 -2.03
CA GLN A 149 10.64 -16.47 -0.72
C GLN A 149 11.26 -17.85 -0.51
N SER A 150 12.29 -17.92 0.33
CA SER A 150 12.98 -19.16 0.71
C SER A 150 13.11 -19.29 2.21
N GLY A 151 13.19 -20.52 2.72
CA GLY A 151 13.29 -20.83 4.15
C GLY A 151 11.95 -21.30 4.73
N VAL A 152 12.01 -22.30 5.62
CA VAL A 152 10.81 -22.94 6.19
C VAL A 152 10.30 -22.19 7.41
N SER A 153 11.13 -21.96 8.43
CA SER A 153 10.70 -21.31 9.68
C SER A 153 10.75 -19.80 9.64
N TYR A 154 11.69 -19.24 8.88
CA TYR A 154 11.88 -17.80 8.70
C TYR A 154 12.04 -17.50 7.21
N PRO A 155 10.93 -17.57 6.43
CA PRO A 155 11.02 -17.29 5.01
C PRO A 155 11.49 -15.86 4.76
N ALA A 156 12.36 -15.71 3.77
CA ALA A 156 12.89 -14.42 3.37
C ALA A 156 13.01 -14.32 1.86
N ILE A 157 12.99 -13.11 1.33
CA ILE A 157 13.27 -12.82 -0.07
C ILE A 157 14.50 -11.91 -0.16
N SER A 158 15.38 -12.16 -1.13
CA SER A 158 16.55 -11.30 -1.32
C SER A 158 16.17 -10.02 -2.06
N ASP A 159 16.92 -8.93 -1.81
CA ASP A 159 16.76 -7.67 -2.53
C ASP A 159 16.87 -7.87 -4.05
N THR A 160 17.74 -8.78 -4.49
CA THR A 160 17.94 -9.10 -5.91
C THR A 160 16.67 -9.70 -6.54
N LEU A 161 15.92 -10.51 -5.80
CA LEU A 161 14.65 -11.06 -6.29
C LEU A 161 13.56 -9.99 -6.29
N VAL A 162 13.47 -9.15 -5.25
CA VAL A 162 12.53 -8.01 -5.25
C VAL A 162 12.77 -7.10 -6.45
N LYS A 163 14.02 -6.78 -6.73
CA LYS A 163 14.44 -5.95 -7.88
C LYS A 163 14.03 -6.50 -9.25
N LYS A 164 13.92 -7.81 -9.39
CA LYS A 164 13.49 -8.47 -10.64
C LYS A 164 11.98 -8.43 -10.90
N TYR A 165 11.19 -8.04 -9.92
CA TYR A 165 9.76 -7.92 -10.13
C TYR A 165 9.47 -6.89 -11.23
N LYS A 166 8.62 -7.28 -12.19
CA LYS A 166 8.22 -6.42 -13.29
C LYS A 166 6.96 -5.65 -12.95
N ILE A 167 6.98 -4.38 -13.25
CA ILE A 167 5.85 -3.47 -13.06
C ILE A 167 5.46 -2.80 -14.38
N PRO A 168 4.18 -2.50 -14.59
CA PRO A 168 3.77 -1.68 -15.73
C PRO A 168 4.16 -0.22 -15.46
N VAL A 169 4.74 0.44 -16.47
CA VAL A 169 5.20 1.83 -16.39
C VAL A 169 4.48 2.67 -17.44
N PRO A 170 3.24 3.11 -17.18
CA PRO A 170 2.54 4.07 -18.03
C PRO A 170 3.14 5.46 -17.86
N SER A 171 2.67 6.45 -18.64
CA SER A 171 3.08 7.84 -18.46
C SER A 171 2.82 8.33 -17.03
N LEU A 172 3.61 9.31 -16.56
CA LEU A 172 3.45 9.89 -15.22
C LEU A 172 2.04 10.47 -15.01
N GLU A 173 1.39 10.96 -16.07
CA GLU A 173 0.01 11.44 -16.01
C GLU A 173 -0.97 10.31 -15.66
N ILE A 174 -0.83 9.15 -16.30
CA ILE A 174 -1.66 7.97 -16.03
C ILE A 174 -1.36 7.44 -14.63
N GLN A 175 -0.10 7.36 -14.23
CA GLN A 175 0.29 6.97 -12.87
C GLN A 175 -0.37 7.89 -11.84
N SER A 176 -0.33 9.22 -12.05
CA SER A 176 -0.94 10.20 -11.15
C SER A 176 -2.46 10.02 -11.03
N ARG A 177 -3.15 9.74 -12.13
CA ARG A 177 -4.60 9.46 -12.12
C ARG A 177 -4.93 8.19 -11.34
N ILE A 178 -4.15 7.12 -11.55
CA ILE A 178 -4.31 5.86 -10.80
C ILE A 178 -4.10 6.10 -9.31
N VAL A 179 -3.01 6.78 -8.94
CA VAL A 179 -2.70 7.13 -7.54
C VAL A 179 -3.84 7.92 -6.92
N GLN A 180 -4.34 8.96 -7.59
CA GLN A 180 -5.44 9.77 -7.07
C GLN A 180 -6.70 8.95 -6.79
N VAL A 181 -7.05 8.03 -7.67
CA VAL A 181 -8.20 7.14 -7.49
C VAL A 181 -7.96 6.21 -6.29
N LEU A 182 -6.78 5.59 -6.22
CA LEU A 182 -6.47 4.61 -5.16
C LEU A 182 -6.31 5.27 -3.78
N ASP A 183 -5.67 6.44 -3.69
CA ASP A 183 -5.53 7.19 -2.44
C ASP A 183 -6.90 7.65 -1.91
N ASN A 184 -7.82 8.08 -2.81
CA ASN A 184 -9.19 8.41 -2.43
C ASN A 184 -9.94 7.18 -1.89
N PHE A 185 -9.80 6.02 -2.53
CA PHE A 185 -10.39 4.77 -2.04
C PHE A 185 -9.80 4.36 -0.68
N ASP A 186 -8.49 4.47 -0.52
CA ASP A 186 -7.80 4.13 0.74
C ASP A 186 -8.29 5.03 1.88
N THR A 187 -8.43 6.33 1.63
CA THR A 187 -8.99 7.29 2.57
C THR A 187 -10.42 6.90 2.98
N VAL A 188 -11.30 6.62 2.01
CA VAL A 188 -12.69 6.21 2.29
C VAL A 188 -12.75 4.87 3.04
N CYS A 189 -11.82 3.96 2.80
CA CYS A 189 -11.81 2.65 3.47
C CYS A 189 -11.24 2.69 4.89
N ASN A 190 -10.30 3.59 5.16
CA ASN A 190 -9.56 3.64 6.41
C ASN A 190 -9.98 4.81 7.33
N ASP A 191 -10.63 5.85 6.79
CA ASP A 191 -11.14 6.96 7.60
C ASP A 191 -12.56 6.65 8.08
N LEU A 192 -12.67 6.35 9.37
CA LEU A 192 -13.95 6.07 10.03
C LEU A 192 -14.88 7.30 10.03
N ASN A 193 -14.34 8.51 9.97
CA ASN A 193 -15.12 9.74 9.97
C ASN A 193 -15.70 10.09 8.60
N ILE A 194 -15.05 9.68 7.51
CA ILE A 194 -15.51 9.92 6.14
C ILE A 194 -16.27 8.72 5.59
N GLY A 195 -15.75 7.52 5.79
CA GLY A 195 -16.30 6.29 5.21
C GLY A 195 -17.63 5.85 5.83
N LEU A 196 -17.74 5.87 7.15
CA LEU A 196 -18.92 5.40 7.86
C LEU A 196 -20.16 6.29 7.67
N PRO A 197 -20.10 7.62 7.82
CA PRO A 197 -21.22 8.51 7.58
C PRO A 197 -21.77 8.40 6.16
N LYS A 198 -20.90 8.33 5.15
CA LYS A 198 -21.30 8.20 3.75
C LYS A 198 -21.95 6.84 3.45
N GLU A 199 -21.53 5.77 4.11
CA GLU A 199 -22.21 4.47 3.99
C GLU A 199 -23.59 4.49 4.63
N ILE A 200 -23.72 5.12 5.78
CA ILE A 200 -25.02 5.27 6.47
C ILE A 200 -25.97 6.04 5.56
N GLU A 201 -25.53 7.17 5.00
CA GLU A 201 -26.33 7.97 4.05
C GLU A 201 -26.77 7.16 2.82
N LEU A 202 -25.86 6.41 2.20
CA LEU A 202 -26.18 5.59 1.03
C LEU A 202 -27.13 4.45 1.37
N ARG A 203 -26.97 3.79 2.52
CA ARG A 203 -27.88 2.74 2.99
C ARG A 203 -29.26 3.30 3.34
N GLN A 204 -29.30 4.50 3.89
CA GLN A 204 -30.55 5.17 4.20
C GLN A 204 -31.33 5.52 2.93
N LYS A 205 -30.67 6.08 1.90
CA LYS A 205 -31.26 6.31 0.58
C LYS A 205 -31.76 5.02 -0.09
N GLN A 206 -30.98 3.94 0.03
CA GLN A 206 -31.37 2.63 -0.48
C GLN A 206 -32.59 2.07 0.25
N TYR A 207 -32.63 2.22 1.58
CA TYR A 207 -33.78 1.81 2.41
C TYR A 207 -35.04 2.62 2.04
N GLU A 208 -34.93 3.94 1.91
CA GLU A 208 -36.03 4.82 1.52
C GLU A 208 -36.59 4.44 0.14
N TYR A 209 -35.70 4.19 -0.83
CA TYR A 209 -36.11 3.74 -2.17
C TYR A 209 -36.88 2.41 -2.16
N PHE A 210 -36.41 1.40 -1.43
CA PHE A 210 -37.11 0.12 -1.36
C PHE A 210 -38.39 0.21 -0.55
N ARG A 211 -38.40 1.03 0.51
CA ARG A 211 -39.62 1.30 1.31
C ARG A 211 -40.72 1.94 0.45
N GLU A 212 -40.37 2.94 -0.33
CA GLU A 212 -41.33 3.58 -1.25
C GLU A 212 -41.86 2.58 -2.28
N LYS A 213 -40.99 1.79 -2.89
CA LYS A 213 -41.45 0.74 -3.82
C LYS A 213 -42.39 -0.28 -3.19
N LEU A 214 -42.10 -0.72 -1.97
CA LEU A 214 -42.97 -1.66 -1.25
C LEU A 214 -44.32 -1.04 -0.92
N LEU A 215 -44.34 0.22 -0.48
CA LEU A 215 -45.57 0.94 -0.18
C LEU A 215 -46.43 1.17 -1.43
N THR A 216 -45.78 1.52 -2.55
CA THR A 216 -46.47 1.68 -3.83
C THR A 216 -47.03 0.35 -4.33
N PHE A 217 -46.29 -0.73 -4.18
CA PHE A 217 -46.76 -2.07 -4.56
C PHE A 217 -47.95 -2.53 -3.74
N ILE A 218 -47.97 -2.25 -2.41
CA ILE A 218 -49.10 -2.56 -1.53
C ILE A 218 -50.32 -1.72 -1.92
N ALA A 219 -50.13 -0.43 -2.17
CA ALA A 219 -51.22 0.47 -2.58
C ALA A 219 -51.83 0.05 -3.94
N GLU A 220 -51.01 -0.35 -4.92
CA GLU A 220 -51.49 -0.88 -6.20
C GLU A 220 -52.18 -2.24 -6.06
N GLY A 221 -51.75 -3.09 -5.12
CA GLY A 221 -52.40 -4.39 -4.79
C GLY A 221 -53.80 -4.21 -4.18
N GLU A 222 -53.98 -3.26 -3.29
CA GLU A 222 -55.29 -2.94 -2.71
C GLU A 222 -56.28 -2.39 -3.75
N TYR A 223 -55.80 -1.65 -4.76
CA TYR A 223 -56.66 -1.17 -5.85
C TYR A 223 -57.08 -2.28 -6.82
N THR A 224 -56.37 -3.38 -6.91
CA THR A 224 -56.74 -4.51 -7.77
C THR A 224 -57.74 -5.44 -7.10
N GLU A 225 -57.73 -5.60 -5.79
CA GLU A 225 -58.72 -6.42 -5.06
C GLU A 225 -60.12 -5.77 -4.96
N SER A 226 -60.19 -4.43 -4.93
CA SER A 226 -61.45 -3.70 -4.91
C SER A 226 -62.19 -3.61 -6.25
N ARG A 227 -61.67 -4.19 -7.33
CA ARG A 227 -62.31 -4.22 -8.66
C ARG A 227 -62.89 -5.59 -9.07
N VAL A 228 -62.95 -6.53 -8.17
CA VAL A 228 -63.44 -7.92 -8.42
C VAL A 228 -64.74 -8.23 -7.64
N GLU A 229 -65.48 -7.24 -7.19
CA GLU A 229 -66.85 -7.38 -6.72
C GLU A 229 -67.91 -6.86 -7.74
#